data_fb4f7a301c3198b6bc1835613ab6f7f1
#
_entry.id   fb4f7a301c3198b6bc1835613ab6f7f1
#
_cell.length_a   1.000
_cell.length_b   1.000
_cell.length_c   1.000
_cell.angle_alpha   90.00
_cell.angle_beta   90.00
_cell.angle_gamma   90.00
#
_symmetry.space_group_name_H-M   'P 1'
#
loop_
_entity.id
_entity.type
_entity.pdbx_description
1 polymer ?
#
loop_
_entity_poly.entity_id
_entity_poly.type
_entity_poly.pdbx_seq_one_letter_code
_entity_poly.pdbx_strand_id
1 'polypeptide(L)'
;MLNLHIPKGADLSPAAVEQALDQAMEFFPQVFPEHRARAFLCYSWLLYPGLRELLPAGSNILQFAARFRVIGQTQDPAESIRRIYGKRFPRRGDYPQNTQLQRQALGRFSCLGEACGILEIPTPWISQME
;
A
#
# COMPACT_ATOMS: atom_id res chain seq x y z
N MET A 1 -15.48 -0.98 -7.90
CA MET A 1 -14.13 -0.53 -7.52
C MET A 1 -13.09 -1.46 -8.11
N LEU A 2 -11.92 -0.93 -8.39
CA LEU A 2 -10.79 -1.73 -8.83
C LEU A 2 -9.91 -2.08 -7.63
N ASN A 3 -9.66 -3.36 -7.44
CA ASN A 3 -8.75 -3.82 -6.38
C ASN A 3 -7.31 -3.64 -6.82
N LEU A 4 -6.51 -3.03 -5.96
CA LEU A 4 -5.10 -2.80 -6.21
C LEU A 4 -4.26 -3.73 -5.34
N HIS A 5 -3.43 -4.54 -6.00
CA HIS A 5 -2.52 -5.45 -5.32
C HIS A 5 -1.08 -5.03 -5.54
N ILE A 6 -0.29 -5.12 -4.48
CA ILE A 6 1.11 -4.73 -4.51
C ILE A 6 1.96 -5.99 -4.36
N PRO A 7 2.59 -6.46 -5.45
CA PRO A 7 3.44 -7.64 -5.36
C PRO A 7 4.73 -7.33 -4.60
N LYS A 8 5.36 -8.39 -4.10
CA LYS A 8 6.67 -8.27 -3.48
C LYS A 8 7.67 -7.66 -4.47
N GLY A 9 8.43 -6.69 -4.01
CA GLY A 9 9.43 -6.02 -4.84
C GLY A 9 8.89 -4.98 -5.80
N ALA A 10 7.61 -4.58 -5.66
CA ALA A 10 7.03 -3.55 -6.49
C ALA A 10 7.77 -2.22 -6.31
N ASP A 11 7.92 -1.49 -7.42
CA ASP A 11 8.47 -0.14 -7.41
C ASP A 11 7.39 0.84 -6.96
N LEU A 12 7.54 1.40 -5.76
CA LEU A 12 6.62 2.38 -5.20
C LEU A 12 7.09 3.81 -5.36
N SER A 13 8.07 4.06 -6.26
CA SER A 13 8.44 5.44 -6.58
C SER A 13 7.22 6.20 -7.11
N PRO A 14 7.12 7.52 -6.85
CA PRO A 14 5.97 8.30 -7.31
C PRO A 14 5.71 8.17 -8.81
N ALA A 15 6.76 8.18 -9.63
CA ALA A 15 6.63 8.06 -11.08
C ALA A 15 6.05 6.69 -11.50
N ALA A 16 6.54 5.61 -10.90
CA ALA A 16 6.07 4.27 -11.22
C ALA A 16 4.61 4.07 -10.79
N VAL A 17 4.24 4.60 -9.63
CA VAL A 17 2.86 4.54 -9.14
C VAL A 17 1.92 5.33 -10.06
N GLU A 18 2.29 6.55 -10.43
CA GLU A 18 1.49 7.37 -11.36
C GLU A 18 1.29 6.64 -12.68
N GLN A 19 2.35 6.07 -13.24
CA GLN A 19 2.27 5.36 -14.50
C GLN A 19 1.33 4.15 -14.41
N ALA A 20 1.43 3.38 -13.33
CA ALA A 20 0.58 2.22 -13.14
C ALA A 20 -0.89 2.58 -13.01
N LEU A 21 -1.19 3.64 -12.25
CA LEU A 21 -2.57 4.13 -12.09
C LEU A 21 -3.13 4.66 -13.41
N ASP A 22 -2.33 5.43 -14.15
CA ASP A 22 -2.74 5.95 -15.45
C ASP A 22 -3.02 4.83 -16.45
N GLN A 23 -2.17 3.81 -16.49
CA GLN A 23 -2.36 2.64 -17.34
C GLN A 23 -3.64 1.89 -17.00
N ALA A 24 -3.95 1.75 -15.70
CA ALA A 24 -5.19 1.08 -15.28
C ALA A 24 -6.42 1.90 -15.69
N MET A 25 -6.38 3.22 -15.52
CA MET A 25 -7.48 4.11 -15.90
C MET A 25 -7.72 4.12 -17.42
N GLU A 26 -6.68 3.86 -18.21
CA GLU A 26 -6.80 3.74 -19.66
C GLU A 26 -7.28 2.35 -20.07
N PHE A 27 -6.73 1.30 -19.45
CA PHE A 27 -6.99 -0.09 -19.81
C PHE A 27 -8.42 -0.54 -19.51
N PHE A 28 -8.90 -0.30 -18.28
CA PHE A 28 -10.16 -0.88 -17.82
C PHE A 28 -11.39 -0.36 -18.58
N PRO A 29 -11.49 0.93 -18.93
CA PRO A 29 -12.64 1.39 -19.75
C PRO A 29 -12.69 0.76 -21.12
N GLN A 30 -11.53 0.44 -21.72
CA GLN A 30 -11.45 -0.15 -23.05
C GLN A 30 -11.80 -1.63 -23.06
N VAL A 31 -11.33 -2.36 -22.04
CA VAL A 31 -11.49 -3.83 -21.99
C VAL A 31 -12.79 -4.23 -21.29
N PHE A 32 -13.19 -3.46 -20.30
CA PHE A 32 -14.40 -3.72 -19.51
C PHE A 32 -15.30 -2.47 -19.50
N PRO A 33 -15.90 -2.08 -20.64
CA PRO A 33 -16.64 -0.83 -20.72
C PRO A 33 -17.88 -0.77 -19.83
N GLU A 34 -18.39 -1.92 -19.41
CA GLU A 34 -19.55 -1.99 -18.51
C GLU A 34 -19.17 -1.80 -17.05
N HIS A 35 -17.90 -1.94 -16.72
CA HIS A 35 -17.40 -1.81 -15.34
C HIS A 35 -17.02 -0.37 -15.06
N ARG A 36 -17.96 0.38 -14.49
CA ARG A 36 -17.76 1.81 -14.17
C ARG A 36 -17.12 1.95 -12.80
N ALA A 37 -15.82 1.78 -12.75
CA ALA A 37 -15.07 1.92 -11.50
C ALA A 37 -14.96 3.40 -11.11
N ARG A 38 -15.20 3.71 -9.84
CA ARG A 38 -15.11 5.07 -9.30
C ARG A 38 -13.92 5.24 -8.37
N ALA A 39 -13.28 4.15 -7.98
CA ALA A 39 -12.18 4.20 -7.05
C ALA A 39 -11.33 2.94 -7.14
N PHE A 40 -10.08 3.09 -6.74
CA PHE A 40 -9.22 1.95 -6.41
C PHE A 40 -9.38 1.61 -4.93
N LEU A 41 -9.41 0.33 -4.63
CA LEU A 41 -9.45 -0.18 -3.27
C LEU A 41 -8.15 -0.94 -3.01
N CYS A 42 -7.46 -0.62 -1.94
CA CYS A 42 -6.24 -1.32 -1.56
C CYS A 42 -6.31 -1.74 -0.10
N TYR A 43 -6.16 -3.03 0.15
CA TYR A 43 -6.03 -3.59 1.49
C TYR A 43 -4.59 -4.05 1.66
N SER A 44 -3.84 -3.37 2.52
CA SER A 44 -2.41 -3.62 2.62
C SER A 44 -1.83 -3.14 3.95
N TRP A 45 -0.77 -3.82 4.41
CA TRP A 45 0.03 -3.36 5.54
C TRP A 45 0.73 -2.03 5.23
N LEU A 46 0.99 -1.74 3.95
CA LEU A 46 1.65 -0.50 3.52
C LEU A 46 0.82 0.74 3.80
N LEU A 47 -0.50 0.61 3.96
CA LEU A 47 -1.40 1.72 4.26
C LEU A 47 -1.61 1.93 5.75
N TYR A 48 -1.07 1.07 6.60
CA TYR A 48 -1.31 1.18 8.04
C TYR A 48 -0.65 2.45 8.59
N PRO A 49 -1.42 3.33 9.26
CA PRO A 49 -0.89 4.63 9.69
C PRO A 49 0.30 4.56 10.64
N GLY A 50 0.45 3.47 11.39
CA GLY A 50 1.58 3.29 12.30
C GLY A 50 2.94 3.32 11.61
N LEU A 51 3.00 3.06 10.30
CA LEU A 51 4.27 3.11 9.56
C LEU A 51 4.90 4.51 9.56
N ARG A 52 4.13 5.56 9.79
CA ARG A 52 4.65 6.93 9.90
C ARG A 52 5.66 7.08 11.03
N GLU A 53 5.55 6.25 12.06
CA GLU A 53 6.48 6.24 13.19
C GLU A 53 7.81 5.56 12.85
N LEU A 54 7.85 4.75 11.79
CA LEU A 54 8.97 3.88 11.46
C LEU A 54 9.75 4.34 10.23
N LEU A 55 9.16 5.15 9.38
CA LEU A 55 9.72 5.53 8.09
C LEU A 55 9.95 7.05 8.02
N PRO A 56 10.99 7.50 7.31
CA PRO A 56 11.19 8.94 7.09
C PRO A 56 10.05 9.51 6.25
N ALA A 57 9.71 10.78 6.48
CA ALA A 57 8.56 11.44 5.87
C ALA A 57 8.56 11.40 4.33
N GLY A 58 9.72 11.36 3.71
CA GLY A 58 9.84 11.33 2.25
C GLY A 58 9.89 9.92 1.65
N SER A 59 9.64 8.87 2.44
CA SER A 59 9.74 7.51 1.92
C SER A 59 8.69 7.24 0.85
N ASN A 60 9.03 6.39 -0.12
CA ASN A 60 8.11 6.01 -1.18
C ASN A 60 6.87 5.31 -0.65
N ILE A 61 7.02 4.51 0.41
CA ILE A 61 5.89 3.85 1.05
C ILE A 61 4.90 4.86 1.60
N LEU A 62 5.38 5.87 2.33
CA LEU A 62 4.49 6.89 2.90
C LEU A 62 3.87 7.77 1.81
N GLN A 63 4.61 8.07 0.73
CA GLN A 63 4.04 8.81 -0.40
C GLN A 63 2.96 8.00 -1.11
N PHE A 64 3.18 6.70 -1.28
CA PHE A 64 2.16 5.80 -1.83
C PHE A 64 0.92 5.78 -0.94
N ALA A 65 1.10 5.58 0.36
CA ALA A 65 -0.01 5.51 1.31
C ALA A 65 -0.80 6.81 1.38
N ALA A 66 -0.15 7.95 1.23
CA ALA A 66 -0.78 9.27 1.29
C ALA A 66 -1.79 9.49 0.17
N ARG A 67 -1.75 8.71 -0.92
CA ARG A 67 -2.72 8.79 -2.01
C ARG A 67 -4.08 8.25 -1.61
N PHE A 68 -4.16 7.45 -0.55
CA PHE A 68 -5.38 6.74 -0.15
C PHE A 68 -6.01 7.36 1.08
N ARG A 69 -7.33 7.36 1.11
CA ARG A 69 -8.09 7.65 2.33
C ARG A 69 -8.37 6.32 3.04
N VAL A 70 -7.84 6.17 4.23
CA VAL A 70 -8.01 4.95 5.01
C VAL A 70 -9.45 4.90 5.55
N ILE A 71 -10.15 3.80 5.27
CA ILE A 71 -11.54 3.59 5.68
C ILE A 71 -11.70 2.49 6.72
N GLY A 72 -10.64 1.75 7.00
CA GLY A 72 -10.63 0.71 8.03
C GLY A 72 -9.23 0.24 8.29
N GLN A 73 -8.99 -0.27 9.49
CA GLN A 73 -7.66 -0.77 9.85
C GLN A 73 -7.75 -1.80 10.97
N THR A 74 -6.75 -2.68 11.04
CA THR A 74 -6.55 -3.63 12.12
C THR A 74 -5.12 -3.58 12.60
N GLN A 75 -4.91 -3.77 13.90
CA GLN A 75 -3.57 -3.75 14.49
C GLN A 75 -2.92 -5.13 14.51
N ASP A 76 -3.24 -5.98 13.56
CA ASP A 76 -2.61 -7.30 13.43
C ASP A 76 -1.31 -7.17 12.65
N PRO A 77 -0.13 -7.40 13.28
CA PRO A 77 1.15 -7.21 12.61
C PRO A 77 1.62 -8.40 11.79
N ALA A 78 0.85 -9.47 11.70
CA ALA A 78 1.31 -10.74 11.11
C ALA A 78 1.81 -10.58 9.67
N GLU A 79 1.02 -9.92 8.80
CA GLU A 79 1.41 -9.71 7.41
C GLU A 79 2.62 -8.78 7.30
N SER A 80 2.65 -7.71 8.09
CA SER A 80 3.77 -6.78 8.12
C SER A 80 5.07 -7.48 8.49
N ILE A 81 5.03 -8.30 9.54
CA ILE A 81 6.22 -9.03 10.00
C ILE A 81 6.72 -9.96 8.89
N ARG A 82 5.81 -10.69 8.24
CA ARG A 82 6.17 -11.59 7.15
C ARG A 82 6.79 -10.83 5.97
N ARG A 83 6.24 -9.67 5.63
CA ARG A 83 6.74 -8.86 4.51
C ARG A 83 8.08 -8.19 4.82
N ILE A 84 8.25 -7.71 6.04
CA ILE A 84 9.47 -7.01 6.44
C ILE A 84 10.62 -7.99 6.70
N TYR A 85 10.33 -9.11 7.37
CA TYR A 85 11.35 -10.02 7.87
C TYR A 85 11.37 -11.40 7.21
N GLY A 86 10.36 -11.71 6.40
CA GLY A 86 10.19 -13.02 5.76
C GLY A 86 9.39 -14.00 6.60
N LYS A 87 9.55 -13.98 7.93
CA LYS A 87 8.82 -14.83 8.87
C LYS A 87 8.92 -14.27 10.28
N ARG A 88 8.22 -14.88 11.23
CA ARG A 88 8.45 -14.62 12.65
C ARG A 88 9.65 -15.42 13.14
N PHE A 89 10.37 -14.85 14.09
CA PHE A 89 11.51 -15.48 14.73
C PHE A 89 11.24 -15.65 16.23
N PRO A 90 11.82 -16.70 16.88
CA PRO A 90 11.53 -16.96 18.28
C PRO A 90 12.12 -15.94 19.24
N ARG A 91 13.24 -15.29 18.86
CA ARG A 91 13.89 -14.28 19.71
C ARG A 91 14.11 -12.99 18.94
N ARG A 92 14.04 -11.86 19.66
CA ARG A 92 14.22 -10.54 19.07
C ARG A 92 15.55 -10.43 18.31
N GLY A 93 16.62 -10.96 18.86
CA GLY A 93 17.94 -10.90 18.23
C GLY A 93 18.09 -11.73 16.97
N ASP A 94 17.14 -12.63 16.68
CA ASP A 94 17.19 -13.47 15.49
C ASP A 94 16.64 -12.76 14.26
N TYR A 95 15.93 -11.64 14.42
CA TYR A 95 15.35 -10.89 13.31
C TYR A 95 16.45 -10.22 12.47
N PRO A 96 16.37 -10.29 11.13
CA PRO A 96 17.32 -9.58 10.28
C PRO A 96 17.20 -8.07 10.47
N GLN A 97 18.33 -7.37 10.37
CA GLN A 97 18.41 -5.92 10.54
C GLN A 97 19.18 -5.29 9.38
N ASN A 98 18.90 -5.74 8.15
CA ASN A 98 19.62 -5.35 6.95
C ASN A 98 19.08 -4.05 6.34
N THR A 99 17.82 -3.72 6.59
CA THR A 99 17.20 -2.50 6.08
C THR A 99 16.84 -1.55 7.23
N GLN A 100 16.64 -0.28 6.87
CA GLN A 100 16.20 0.71 7.87
C GLN A 100 14.86 0.31 8.49
N LEU A 101 13.91 -0.15 7.67
CA LEU A 101 12.60 -0.56 8.17
C LEU A 101 12.72 -1.75 9.13
N GLN A 102 13.55 -2.75 8.80
CA GLN A 102 13.79 -3.88 9.69
C GLN A 102 14.32 -3.43 11.06
N ARG A 103 15.25 -2.49 11.06
CA ARG A 103 15.82 -1.97 12.32
C ARG A 103 14.80 -1.14 13.09
N GLN A 104 14.05 -0.29 12.40
CA GLN A 104 13.09 0.60 13.07
C GLN A 104 11.86 -0.13 13.61
N ALA A 105 11.41 -1.18 12.94
CA ALA A 105 10.23 -1.93 13.36
C ALA A 105 10.51 -2.89 14.53
N LEU A 106 11.76 -3.27 14.72
CA LEU A 106 12.13 -4.23 15.75
C LEU A 106 11.82 -3.68 17.15
N GLY A 107 10.99 -4.42 17.90
CA GLY A 107 10.52 -3.96 19.21
C GLY A 107 9.38 -2.95 19.15
N ARG A 108 8.88 -2.64 17.95
CA ARG A 108 7.79 -1.67 17.74
C ARG A 108 6.68 -2.27 16.88
N PHE A 109 6.39 -3.55 17.06
CA PHE A 109 5.36 -4.24 16.26
C PHE A 109 3.96 -3.69 16.48
N SER A 110 3.74 -2.90 17.53
CA SER A 110 2.49 -2.18 17.72
C SER A 110 2.27 -1.08 16.65
N CYS A 111 3.32 -0.68 15.95
CA CYS A 111 3.22 0.26 14.83
C CYS A 111 2.88 -0.42 13.51
N LEU A 112 2.72 -1.74 13.51
CA LEU A 112 2.44 -2.54 12.34
C LEU A 112 0.99 -3.03 12.36
N GLY A 113 0.41 -3.16 11.17
CA GLY A 113 -0.96 -3.63 11.01
C GLY A 113 -1.34 -3.65 9.55
N GLU A 114 -2.63 -3.60 9.28
CA GLU A 114 -3.16 -3.55 7.93
C GLU A 114 -4.24 -2.49 7.84
N ALA A 115 -4.42 -1.92 6.66
CA ALA A 115 -5.46 -0.91 6.44
C ALA A 115 -6.08 -1.08 5.08
N CYS A 116 -7.34 -0.69 4.98
CA CYS A 116 -8.08 -0.61 3.73
C CYS A 116 -8.19 0.86 3.35
N GLY A 117 -7.77 1.19 2.14
CA GLY A 117 -7.79 2.56 1.65
C GLY A 117 -8.51 2.67 0.31
N ILE A 118 -9.06 3.86 0.06
CA ILE A 118 -9.71 4.21 -1.18
C ILE A 118 -8.95 5.35 -1.85
N LEU A 119 -8.71 5.19 -3.15
CA LEU A 119 -8.19 6.25 -4.02
C LEU A 119 -9.24 6.53 -5.08
N GLU A 120 -9.88 7.69 -5.02
CA GLU A 120 -10.94 8.05 -5.95
C GLU A 120 -10.39 8.30 -7.34
N ILE A 121 -11.13 7.82 -8.36
CA ILE A 121 -10.76 8.00 -9.76
C ILE A 121 -11.23 9.40 -10.20
N PRO A 122 -10.39 10.17 -10.90
CA PRO A 122 -10.75 11.53 -11.33
C PRO A 122 -11.99 11.56 -12.22
N THR A 123 -12.80 12.60 -12.06
CA THR A 123 -14.03 12.82 -12.82
C THR A 123 -13.85 12.76 -14.34
N PRO A 124 -12.77 13.35 -14.94
CA PRO A 124 -12.59 13.28 -16.40
C PRO A 124 -12.57 11.86 -16.94
N TRP A 125 -11.98 10.92 -16.20
CA TRP A 125 -11.96 9.51 -16.60
C TRP A 125 -13.37 8.90 -16.52
N ILE A 126 -14.11 9.19 -15.46
CA ILE A 126 -15.49 8.72 -15.28
C ILE A 126 -16.37 9.26 -16.40
N SER A 127 -16.23 10.54 -16.75
CA SER A 127 -17.01 11.19 -17.82
C SER A 127 -16.77 10.53 -19.17
N GLN A 128 -15.56 10.08 -19.46
CA GLN A 128 -15.24 9.41 -20.70
C GLN A 128 -15.92 8.04 -20.84
N MET A 129 -16.31 7.45 -19.72
CA MET A 129 -16.99 6.15 -19.71
C MET A 129 -18.50 6.27 -19.99
N GLU A 130 -19.05 7.43 -19.79
CA GLU A 130 -20.47 7.69 -19.99
C GLU A 130 -20.77 8.01 -21.46
#